data_76688d74d50bb85d0550eab2d51ab638
#
_entry.id   76688d74d50bb85d0550eab2d51ab638
#
_cell.length_a   1.000
_cell.length_b   1.000
_cell.length_c   1.000
_cell.angle_alpha   90.00
_cell.angle_beta   90.00
_cell.angle_gamma   90.00
#
_symmetry.space_group_name_H-M   'P 1'
#
loop_
_entity.id
_entity.type
_entity.pdbx_description
1 polymer ?
#
loop_
_entity_poly.entity_id
_entity_poly.type
_entity_poly.pdbx_seq_one_letter_code
_entity_poly.pdbx_strand_id
1 'polypeptide(L)'
;MNQRRSLKELNLLDKFLFDEAMDDPENVKTMLDIILSQNTMLKHPPQTEKEQRISTDNRQIRLDVYAMDEDDVVYEVEAQKENTCNLPKRSRLYQGIIDSKLLPPGVADFNLLNEVLIVMITPFDLFGYGLYRYTFQMRCEEVPELKLDDGATRIFLNTRGEHPELVSPELIELLKYMEHSTDEVSGSCESKRIQEMHRRVCQIKASEKTEVKYMQTWEEKVLIKQEGIAEGEKRLLVSQIKKKLAKNYSAEQISEMLEIDVLEVKNIIEEIQNEKAAEE
;
A
#
# COMPACT_ATOMS: atom_id res chain seq x y z
N MET A 1 14.82 -12.26 15.84
CA MET A 1 15.16 -11.53 14.61
C MET A 1 14.41 -12.17 13.45
N ASN A 2 13.54 -11.46 12.76
CA ASN A 2 12.94 -11.99 11.53
C ASN A 2 14.06 -12.10 10.47
N GLN A 3 14.33 -13.33 10.05
CA GLN A 3 15.33 -13.61 9.02
C GLN A 3 14.87 -12.95 7.71
N ARG A 4 15.75 -12.20 7.03
CA ARG A 4 15.46 -11.60 5.73
C ARG A 4 15.15 -12.69 4.71
N ARG A 5 14.02 -12.59 4.01
CA ARG A 5 13.77 -13.44 2.84
C ARG A 5 14.72 -13.03 1.71
N SER A 6 15.17 -14.00 0.92
CA SER A 6 15.96 -13.73 -0.29
C SER A 6 15.11 -12.99 -1.32
N LEU A 7 15.72 -12.11 -2.15
CA LEU A 7 15.04 -11.47 -3.26
C LEU A 7 14.39 -12.50 -4.21
N LYS A 8 15.03 -13.65 -4.38
CA LYS A 8 14.52 -14.77 -5.23
C LYS A 8 13.22 -15.37 -4.70
N GLU A 9 12.96 -15.30 -3.40
CA GLU A 9 11.76 -15.83 -2.75
C GLU A 9 10.59 -14.83 -2.70
N LEU A 10 10.80 -13.60 -3.14
CA LEU A 10 9.73 -12.61 -3.19
C LEU A 10 8.75 -12.93 -4.33
N ASN A 11 7.50 -12.56 -4.12
CA ASN A 11 6.43 -12.63 -5.09
C ASN A 11 5.93 -11.22 -5.43
N LEU A 12 5.15 -11.06 -6.50
CA LEU A 12 4.61 -9.74 -6.89
C LEU A 12 3.67 -9.11 -5.86
N LEU A 13 3.16 -9.87 -4.88
CA LEU A 13 2.47 -9.28 -3.72
C LEU A 13 3.43 -8.73 -2.65
N ASP A 14 4.74 -8.99 -2.74
CA ASP A 14 5.73 -8.37 -1.87
C ASP A 14 6.08 -6.99 -2.44
N LYS A 15 5.77 -5.92 -1.69
CA LYS A 15 5.85 -4.54 -2.17
C LYS A 15 7.14 -4.21 -2.92
N PHE A 16 8.31 -4.58 -2.39
CA PHE A 16 9.59 -4.27 -3.05
C PHE A 16 9.66 -4.85 -4.47
N LEU A 17 9.27 -6.13 -4.65
CA LEU A 17 9.30 -6.76 -5.98
C LEU A 17 8.21 -6.18 -6.90
N PHE A 18 7.05 -5.82 -6.34
CA PHE A 18 5.98 -5.16 -7.08
C PHE A 18 6.46 -3.83 -7.66
N ASP A 19 7.03 -2.96 -6.82
CA ASP A 19 7.53 -1.65 -7.23
C ASP A 19 8.60 -1.81 -8.32
N GLU A 20 9.60 -2.68 -8.13
CA GLU A 20 10.66 -2.95 -9.13
C GLU A 20 10.11 -3.53 -10.44
N ALA A 21 9.11 -4.40 -10.37
CA ALA A 21 8.52 -5.00 -11.56
C ALA A 21 7.64 -4.01 -12.33
N MET A 22 6.96 -3.12 -11.63
CA MET A 22 6.05 -2.13 -12.23
C MET A 22 6.77 -0.86 -12.72
N ASP A 23 8.07 -0.72 -12.49
CA ASP A 23 8.90 0.27 -13.20
C ASP A 23 8.98 -0.02 -14.72
N ASP A 24 8.73 -1.27 -15.13
CA ASP A 24 8.63 -1.64 -16.54
C ASP A 24 7.22 -1.38 -17.09
N PRO A 25 7.05 -0.45 -18.07
CA PRO A 25 5.74 -0.13 -18.67
C PRO A 25 5.00 -1.34 -19.24
N GLU A 26 5.74 -2.32 -19.79
CA GLU A 26 5.15 -3.54 -20.35
C GLU A 26 4.51 -4.43 -19.28
N ASN A 27 5.05 -4.44 -18.06
CA ASN A 27 4.43 -5.15 -16.94
C ASN A 27 3.15 -4.47 -16.48
N VAL A 28 3.17 -3.13 -16.36
CA VAL A 28 1.96 -2.35 -16.00
C VAL A 28 0.90 -2.51 -17.08
N LYS A 29 1.25 -2.36 -18.35
CA LYS A 29 0.34 -2.58 -19.47
C LYS A 29 -0.26 -4.00 -19.43
N THR A 30 0.56 -5.02 -19.29
CA THR A 30 0.10 -6.41 -19.21
C THR A 30 -0.89 -6.61 -18.06
N MET A 31 -0.59 -6.08 -16.89
CA MET A 31 -1.44 -6.16 -15.70
C MET A 31 -2.77 -5.46 -15.93
N LEU A 32 -2.77 -4.22 -16.43
CA LEU A 32 -3.99 -3.46 -16.71
C LEU A 32 -4.84 -4.13 -17.79
N ASP A 33 -4.24 -4.59 -18.89
CA ASP A 33 -4.93 -5.27 -19.98
C ASP A 33 -5.68 -6.52 -19.48
N ILE A 34 -5.06 -7.31 -18.60
CA ILE A 34 -5.68 -8.51 -18.04
C ILE A 34 -6.78 -8.13 -17.04
N ILE A 35 -6.54 -7.17 -16.15
CA ILE A 35 -7.51 -6.73 -15.14
C ILE A 35 -8.75 -6.13 -15.80
N LEU A 36 -8.57 -5.32 -16.83
CA LEU A 36 -9.65 -4.59 -17.49
C LEU A 36 -10.23 -5.33 -18.70
N SER A 37 -9.60 -6.43 -19.12
CA SER A 37 -9.96 -7.18 -20.34
C SER A 37 -10.00 -6.30 -21.59
N GLN A 38 -9.04 -5.36 -21.69
CA GLN A 38 -8.92 -4.42 -22.80
C GLN A 38 -7.45 -4.22 -23.19
N ASN A 39 -7.17 -3.50 -24.28
CA ASN A 39 -5.83 -3.11 -24.67
C ASN A 39 -5.56 -1.68 -24.24
N THR A 40 -4.83 -1.50 -23.15
CA THR A 40 -4.51 -0.19 -22.59
C THR A 40 -3.27 0.39 -23.25
N MET A 41 -3.38 1.58 -23.81
CA MET A 41 -2.24 2.31 -24.41
C MET A 41 -1.79 3.40 -23.44
N LEU A 42 -0.68 3.17 -22.75
CA LEU A 42 -0.13 4.11 -21.77
C LEU A 42 0.39 5.38 -22.46
N LYS A 43 -0.05 6.53 -22.00
CA LYS A 43 0.34 7.86 -22.51
C LYS A 43 1.78 8.20 -22.13
N HIS A 44 2.20 7.78 -20.95
CA HIS A 44 3.53 8.01 -20.38
C HIS A 44 3.99 6.76 -19.64
N PRO A 45 5.31 6.59 -19.40
CA PRO A 45 5.80 5.56 -18.49
C PRO A 45 5.11 5.67 -17.12
N PRO A 46 4.74 4.56 -16.49
CA PRO A 46 4.14 4.55 -15.18
C PRO A 46 5.09 5.16 -14.14
N GLN A 47 4.54 5.66 -13.04
CA GLN A 47 5.30 6.19 -11.92
C GLN A 47 5.09 5.26 -10.74
N THR A 48 6.13 4.59 -10.29
CA THR A 48 6.11 3.79 -9.07
C THR A 48 6.44 4.64 -7.85
N GLU A 49 5.92 4.23 -6.69
CA GLU A 49 6.13 4.93 -5.41
C GLU A 49 5.86 6.46 -5.48
N LYS A 50 4.90 6.86 -6.31
CA LYS A 50 4.56 8.26 -6.51
C LYS A 50 4.01 8.90 -5.24
N GLU A 51 4.77 9.81 -4.67
CA GLU A 51 4.32 10.58 -3.51
C GLU A 51 3.36 11.70 -3.90
N GLN A 52 2.23 11.78 -3.21
CA GLN A 52 1.24 12.84 -3.40
C GLN A 52 0.79 13.42 -2.05
N ARG A 53 0.61 14.74 -2.04
CA ARG A 53 0.11 15.51 -0.89
C ARG A 53 -0.68 16.70 -1.41
N ILE A 54 -1.78 17.05 -0.73
CA ILE A 54 -2.58 18.24 -1.08
C ILE A 54 -1.86 19.51 -0.59
N SER A 55 -1.36 19.50 0.65
CA SER A 55 -0.59 20.60 1.25
C SER A 55 0.42 20.05 2.26
N THR A 56 1.32 20.92 2.78
CA THR A 56 2.31 20.55 3.80
C THR A 56 1.68 20.02 5.08
N ASP A 57 0.48 20.47 5.43
CA ASP A 57 -0.22 20.09 6.66
C ASP A 57 -1.08 18.83 6.49
N ASN A 58 -1.26 18.36 5.26
CA ASN A 58 -2.06 17.18 4.97
C ASN A 58 -1.21 15.91 4.94
N ARG A 59 -1.89 14.79 5.20
CA ARG A 59 -1.27 13.46 5.08
C ARG A 59 -0.73 13.24 3.68
N GLN A 60 0.53 12.87 3.58
CA GLN A 60 1.14 12.36 2.35
C GLN A 60 0.66 10.94 2.09
N ILE A 61 0.37 10.63 0.83
CA ILE A 61 0.17 9.27 0.35
C ILE A 61 1.29 8.89 -0.60
N ARG A 62 1.55 7.60 -0.69
CA ARG A 62 2.44 7.03 -1.70
C ARG A 62 1.64 6.01 -2.48
N LEU A 63 1.51 6.23 -3.77
CA LEU A 63 0.83 5.36 -4.72
C LEU A 63 1.85 4.33 -5.21
N ASP A 64 1.48 3.04 -5.22
CA ASP A 64 2.41 2.00 -5.66
C ASP A 64 2.65 2.10 -7.17
N VAL A 65 1.59 2.16 -7.98
CA VAL A 65 1.68 2.37 -9.43
C VAL A 65 0.66 3.41 -9.85
N TYR A 66 1.14 4.50 -10.43
CA TYR A 66 0.30 5.53 -11.06
C TYR A 66 0.57 5.54 -12.57
N ALA A 67 -0.46 5.36 -13.36
CA ALA A 67 -0.40 5.37 -14.82
C ALA A 67 -1.55 6.18 -15.42
N MET A 68 -1.39 6.60 -16.67
CA MET A 68 -2.42 7.28 -17.47
C MET A 68 -2.36 6.73 -18.89
N ASP A 69 -3.51 6.48 -19.50
CA ASP A 69 -3.59 6.05 -20.90
C ASP A 69 -3.84 7.19 -21.88
N GLU A 70 -3.93 6.87 -23.17
CA GLU A 70 -4.16 7.85 -24.25
C GLU A 70 -5.55 8.49 -24.19
N ASP A 71 -6.52 7.86 -23.53
CA ASP A 71 -7.86 8.39 -23.29
C ASP A 71 -7.93 9.23 -22.01
N ASP A 72 -6.77 9.54 -21.42
CA ASP A 72 -6.63 10.31 -20.17
C ASP A 72 -7.25 9.64 -18.92
N VAL A 73 -7.49 8.32 -18.97
CA VAL A 73 -7.93 7.55 -17.81
C VAL A 73 -6.74 7.33 -16.88
N VAL A 74 -6.93 7.60 -15.60
CA VAL A 74 -5.90 7.44 -14.57
C VAL A 74 -6.08 6.11 -13.84
N TYR A 75 -4.99 5.39 -13.70
CA TYR A 75 -4.92 4.12 -12.99
C TYR A 75 -4.02 4.25 -11.77
N GLU A 76 -4.52 3.78 -10.65
CA GLU A 76 -3.74 3.53 -9.45
C GLU A 76 -3.86 2.05 -9.10
N VAL A 77 -2.74 1.35 -8.98
CA VAL A 77 -2.73 -0.08 -8.64
C VAL A 77 -1.84 -0.31 -7.43
N GLU A 78 -2.40 -0.96 -6.43
CA GLU A 78 -1.74 -1.27 -5.17
C GLU A 78 -1.80 -2.75 -4.84
N ALA A 79 -0.64 -3.35 -4.51
CA ALA A 79 -0.54 -4.70 -3.99
C ALA A 79 -0.47 -4.68 -2.45
N GLN A 80 -1.52 -5.15 -1.79
CA GLN A 80 -1.64 -5.10 -0.34
C GLN A 80 -1.68 -6.49 0.28
N LYS A 81 -0.57 -6.90 0.88
CA LYS A 81 -0.41 -8.24 1.44
C LYS A 81 -1.08 -8.43 2.81
N GLU A 82 -1.12 -7.37 3.63
CA GLU A 82 -1.65 -7.43 4.99
C GLU A 82 -3.03 -6.77 5.06
N ASN A 83 -3.97 -7.41 5.77
CA ASN A 83 -5.28 -6.83 6.00
C ASN A 83 -5.22 -5.76 7.10
N THR A 84 -5.21 -4.51 6.69
CA THR A 84 -5.24 -3.34 7.59
C THR A 84 -6.65 -2.91 7.97
N CYS A 85 -7.69 -3.63 7.51
CA CYS A 85 -9.11 -3.35 7.77
C CYS A 85 -9.57 -1.93 7.36
N ASN A 86 -8.84 -1.22 6.50
CA ASN A 86 -9.11 0.17 6.14
C ASN A 86 -9.07 0.45 4.62
N LEU A 87 -8.86 -0.56 3.78
CA LEU A 87 -8.67 -0.41 2.34
C LEU A 87 -9.80 0.37 1.63
N PRO A 88 -11.10 0.17 1.95
CA PRO A 88 -12.16 0.95 1.32
C PRO A 88 -12.07 2.45 1.61
N LYS A 89 -11.71 2.83 2.86
CA LYS A 89 -11.54 4.24 3.21
C LYS A 89 -10.24 4.80 2.65
N ARG A 90 -9.18 3.96 2.56
CA ARG A 90 -7.91 4.33 1.95
C ARG A 90 -8.08 4.61 0.46
N SER A 91 -8.77 3.76 -0.29
CA SER A 91 -9.05 3.99 -1.71
C SER A 91 -9.84 5.27 -1.95
N ARG A 92 -10.79 5.62 -1.07
CA ARG A 92 -11.51 6.90 -1.14
C ARG A 92 -10.58 8.09 -0.91
N LEU A 93 -9.65 8.00 0.03
CA LEU A 93 -8.66 9.07 0.26
C LEU A 93 -7.74 9.25 -0.95
N TYR A 94 -7.28 8.13 -1.53
CA TYR A 94 -6.43 8.13 -2.73
C TYR A 94 -7.15 8.83 -3.89
N GLN A 95 -8.41 8.46 -4.15
CA GLN A 95 -9.27 9.11 -5.14
C GLN A 95 -9.26 10.64 -4.98
N GLY A 96 -9.59 11.15 -3.78
CA GLY A 96 -9.68 12.59 -3.56
C GLY A 96 -8.34 13.32 -3.71
N ILE A 97 -7.21 12.66 -3.39
CA ILE A 97 -5.88 13.26 -3.56
C ILE A 97 -5.48 13.26 -5.04
N ILE A 98 -5.78 12.19 -5.79
CA ILE A 98 -5.57 12.11 -7.23
C ILE A 98 -6.39 13.19 -7.91
N ASP A 99 -7.71 13.26 -7.68
CA ASP A 99 -8.63 14.23 -8.28
C ASP A 99 -8.18 15.67 -8.03
N SER A 100 -7.68 15.97 -6.83
CA SER A 100 -7.18 17.31 -6.49
C SER A 100 -5.98 17.78 -7.33
N LYS A 101 -5.34 16.88 -8.08
CA LYS A 101 -4.18 17.15 -8.93
C LYS A 101 -4.50 17.13 -10.43
N LEU A 102 -5.64 16.53 -10.80
CA LEU A 102 -6.00 16.34 -12.19
C LEU A 102 -6.64 17.59 -12.81
N LEU A 103 -7.39 18.36 -12.01
CA LEU A 103 -8.04 19.57 -12.50
C LEU A 103 -7.22 20.81 -12.10
N PRO A 104 -6.62 21.55 -13.05
CA PRO A 104 -5.84 22.75 -12.75
C PRO A 104 -6.69 23.86 -12.11
N PRO A 105 -6.10 24.69 -11.24
CA PRO A 105 -6.79 25.87 -10.70
C PRO A 105 -7.30 26.80 -11.79
N GLY A 106 -8.55 27.26 -11.64
CA GLY A 106 -9.18 28.19 -12.59
C GLY A 106 -9.98 27.52 -13.71
N VAL A 107 -9.95 26.20 -13.84
CA VAL A 107 -10.84 25.43 -14.73
C VAL A 107 -12.23 25.39 -14.10
N ALA A 108 -13.22 25.94 -14.80
CA ALA A 108 -14.61 26.00 -14.30
C ALA A 108 -15.46 24.80 -14.69
N ASP A 109 -15.05 24.04 -15.70
CA ASP A 109 -15.77 22.86 -16.17
C ASP A 109 -15.27 21.59 -15.50
N PHE A 110 -16.05 21.07 -14.57
CA PHE A 110 -15.72 19.81 -13.85
C PHE A 110 -15.90 18.56 -14.71
N ASN A 111 -16.54 18.63 -15.89
CA ASN A 111 -16.61 17.50 -16.81
C ASN A 111 -15.23 17.16 -17.43
N LEU A 112 -14.24 18.02 -17.26
CA LEU A 112 -12.85 17.78 -17.67
C LEU A 112 -12.05 16.97 -16.63
N LEU A 113 -12.65 16.60 -15.50
CA LEU A 113 -12.01 15.70 -14.54
C LEU A 113 -11.87 14.30 -15.15
N ASN A 114 -10.68 13.76 -15.08
CA ASN A 114 -10.36 12.45 -15.64
C ASN A 114 -11.13 11.31 -14.97
N GLU A 115 -11.41 10.24 -15.70
CA GLU A 115 -11.79 8.98 -15.07
C GLU A 115 -10.62 8.41 -14.26
N VAL A 116 -10.92 7.87 -13.08
CA VAL A 116 -9.92 7.28 -12.19
C VAL A 116 -10.34 5.88 -11.75
N LEU A 117 -9.47 4.92 -12.02
CA LEU A 117 -9.61 3.53 -11.58
C LEU A 117 -8.59 3.23 -10.49
N ILE A 118 -9.07 2.90 -9.29
CA ILE A 118 -8.21 2.43 -8.20
C ILE A 118 -8.35 0.93 -8.07
N VAL A 119 -7.25 0.21 -8.22
CA VAL A 119 -7.18 -1.24 -8.14
C VAL A 119 -6.39 -1.66 -6.90
N MET A 120 -7.01 -2.43 -6.02
CA MET A 120 -6.38 -2.99 -4.83
C MET A 120 -6.31 -4.51 -4.97
N ILE A 121 -5.10 -5.08 -4.92
CA ILE A 121 -4.87 -6.52 -5.07
C ILE A 121 -4.46 -7.12 -3.72
N THR A 122 -5.22 -8.12 -3.24
CA THR A 122 -5.06 -8.69 -1.90
C THR A 122 -5.06 -10.22 -1.92
N PRO A 123 -4.29 -10.90 -1.04
CA PRO A 123 -4.35 -12.35 -0.87
C PRO A 123 -5.41 -12.76 0.17
N PHE A 124 -6.47 -11.97 0.31
CA PHE A 124 -7.60 -12.23 1.21
C PHE A 124 -8.87 -11.59 0.66
N ASP A 125 -10.01 -12.20 0.99
CA ASP A 125 -11.32 -11.64 0.66
C ASP A 125 -11.72 -10.55 1.66
N LEU A 126 -11.79 -9.32 1.18
CA LEU A 126 -12.12 -8.16 2.01
C LEU A 126 -13.62 -8.09 2.35
N PHE A 127 -14.47 -8.70 1.53
CA PHE A 127 -15.94 -8.56 1.60
C PHE A 127 -16.67 -9.86 1.97
N GLY A 128 -15.99 -11.02 1.90
CA GLY A 128 -16.50 -12.30 2.37
C GLY A 128 -17.47 -13.02 1.42
N TYR A 129 -17.49 -12.68 0.12
CA TYR A 129 -18.34 -13.33 -0.88
C TYR A 129 -17.58 -14.31 -1.80
N GLY A 130 -16.32 -14.58 -1.55
CA GLY A 130 -15.51 -15.50 -2.34
C GLY A 130 -15.21 -15.05 -3.76
N LEU A 131 -15.44 -13.79 -4.13
CA LEU A 131 -15.20 -13.32 -5.49
C LEU A 131 -13.72 -13.02 -5.73
N TYR A 132 -13.26 -13.25 -6.97
CA TYR A 132 -11.94 -12.78 -7.44
C TYR A 132 -11.92 -11.27 -7.67
N ARG A 133 -13.08 -10.67 -8.02
CA ARG A 133 -13.20 -9.26 -8.37
C ARG A 133 -14.44 -8.64 -7.76
N TYR A 134 -14.26 -7.50 -7.10
CA TYR A 134 -15.33 -6.62 -6.62
C TYR A 134 -15.14 -5.24 -7.27
N THR A 135 -16.15 -4.80 -8.01
CA THR A 135 -16.13 -3.49 -8.66
C THR A 135 -17.17 -2.58 -8.03
N PHE A 136 -16.74 -1.43 -7.56
CA PHE A 136 -17.58 -0.43 -6.91
C PHE A 136 -17.65 0.85 -7.73
N GLN A 137 -18.88 1.27 -8.00
CA GLN A 137 -19.26 2.57 -8.58
C GLN A 137 -20.44 3.10 -7.77
N MET A 138 -20.63 4.41 -7.71
CA MET A 138 -21.77 4.99 -7.01
C MET A 138 -23.08 4.77 -7.78
N ARG A 139 -24.15 4.44 -7.03
CA ARG A 139 -25.49 4.21 -7.56
C ARG A 139 -26.52 4.95 -6.71
N CYS A 140 -27.66 5.29 -7.31
CA CYS A 140 -28.78 5.87 -6.60
C CYS A 140 -29.47 4.81 -5.73
N GLU A 141 -29.73 5.13 -4.46
CA GLU A 141 -30.43 4.20 -3.56
C GLU A 141 -31.90 4.01 -3.95
N GLU A 142 -32.54 5.08 -4.44
CA GLU A 142 -33.95 5.07 -4.86
C GLU A 142 -34.16 4.40 -6.22
N VAL A 143 -33.12 4.39 -7.06
CA VAL A 143 -33.14 3.76 -8.40
C VAL A 143 -31.82 3.01 -8.59
N PRO A 144 -31.74 1.72 -8.13
CA PRO A 144 -30.47 0.97 -8.09
C PRO A 144 -29.77 0.75 -9.44
N GLU A 145 -30.52 0.82 -10.55
CA GLU A 145 -29.95 0.73 -11.91
C GLU A 145 -29.23 2.02 -12.36
N LEU A 146 -29.58 3.16 -11.74
CA LEU A 146 -29.00 4.46 -12.07
C LEU A 146 -27.62 4.58 -11.48
N LYS A 147 -26.60 4.63 -12.32
CA LYS A 147 -25.22 4.98 -11.95
C LYS A 147 -25.06 6.48 -11.83
N LEU A 148 -24.22 6.94 -10.90
CA LEU A 148 -23.87 8.37 -10.82
C LEU A 148 -23.02 8.82 -12.01
N ASP A 149 -22.23 7.90 -12.57
CA ASP A 149 -21.40 8.10 -13.78
C ASP A 149 -20.39 9.25 -13.62
N ASP A 150 -19.78 9.30 -12.45
CA ASP A 150 -18.82 10.32 -12.03
C ASP A 150 -17.37 9.99 -12.42
N GLY A 151 -17.13 8.91 -13.18
CA GLY A 151 -15.82 8.46 -13.62
C GLY A 151 -14.97 7.80 -12.51
N ALA A 152 -15.49 7.66 -11.29
CA ALA A 152 -14.76 7.04 -10.18
C ALA A 152 -15.08 5.54 -10.06
N THR A 153 -14.08 4.69 -10.30
CA THR A 153 -14.22 3.23 -10.18
C THR A 153 -13.17 2.67 -9.21
N ARG A 154 -13.61 1.78 -8.31
CA ARG A 154 -12.72 1.04 -7.40
C ARG A 154 -12.86 -0.44 -7.61
N ILE A 155 -11.74 -1.12 -7.85
CA ILE A 155 -11.69 -2.57 -8.08
C ILE A 155 -10.86 -3.18 -6.95
N PHE A 156 -11.45 -4.16 -6.26
CA PHE A 156 -10.73 -4.98 -5.29
C PHE A 156 -10.60 -6.38 -5.86
N LEU A 157 -9.36 -6.85 -5.98
CA LEU A 157 -9.03 -8.17 -6.48
C LEU A 157 -8.55 -9.05 -5.33
N ASN A 158 -9.14 -10.24 -5.22
CA ASN A 158 -8.78 -11.26 -4.27
C ASN A 158 -8.06 -12.40 -5.00
N THR A 159 -6.80 -12.69 -4.68
CA THR A 159 -6.06 -13.77 -5.35
C THR A 159 -6.58 -15.17 -5.00
N ARG A 160 -7.43 -15.28 -3.99
CA ARG A 160 -8.00 -16.53 -3.45
C ARG A 160 -9.50 -16.59 -3.62
N GLY A 161 -10.01 -16.11 -4.75
CA GLY A 161 -11.43 -16.24 -5.08
C GLY A 161 -11.86 -17.69 -5.26
N GLU A 162 -13.17 -17.94 -5.13
CA GLU A 162 -13.78 -19.27 -5.22
C GLU A 162 -14.75 -19.38 -6.42
N HIS A 163 -15.01 -18.27 -7.13
CA HIS A 163 -15.96 -18.17 -8.24
C HIS A 163 -15.25 -17.89 -9.58
N PRO A 164 -14.53 -18.89 -10.15
CA PRO A 164 -13.77 -18.73 -11.39
C PRO A 164 -14.66 -18.43 -12.61
N GLU A 165 -15.92 -18.83 -12.58
CA GLU A 165 -16.89 -18.61 -13.67
C GLU A 165 -17.28 -17.14 -13.88
N LEU A 166 -16.98 -16.27 -12.92
CA LEU A 166 -17.35 -14.85 -12.95
C LEU A 166 -16.24 -13.93 -13.50
N VAL A 167 -15.09 -14.48 -13.80
CA VAL A 167 -13.93 -13.71 -14.31
C VAL A 167 -13.23 -14.46 -15.44
N SER A 168 -12.35 -13.76 -16.18
CA SER A 168 -11.56 -14.42 -17.22
C SER A 168 -10.55 -15.40 -16.60
N PRO A 169 -10.27 -16.54 -17.25
CA PRO A 169 -9.22 -17.46 -16.81
C PRO A 169 -7.87 -16.76 -16.67
N GLU A 170 -7.54 -15.83 -17.58
CA GLU A 170 -6.29 -15.10 -17.57
C GLU A 170 -6.15 -14.19 -16.33
N LEU A 171 -7.25 -13.62 -15.83
CA LEU A 171 -7.21 -12.87 -14.55
C LEU A 171 -6.87 -13.80 -13.38
N ILE A 172 -7.43 -15.00 -13.35
CA ILE A 172 -7.11 -15.99 -12.31
C ILE A 172 -5.64 -16.39 -12.37
N GLU A 173 -5.10 -16.63 -13.58
CA GLU A 173 -3.68 -16.91 -13.77
C GLU A 173 -2.80 -15.77 -13.27
N LEU A 174 -3.14 -14.50 -13.60
CA LEU A 174 -2.43 -13.33 -13.12
C LEU A 174 -2.42 -13.26 -11.59
N LEU A 175 -3.58 -13.39 -10.97
CA LEU A 175 -3.73 -13.32 -9.51
C LEU A 175 -2.94 -14.43 -8.80
N LYS A 176 -3.00 -15.67 -9.33
CA LYS A 176 -2.20 -16.79 -8.85
C LYS A 176 -0.71 -16.53 -9.01
N TYR A 177 -0.29 -15.98 -10.16
CA TYR A 177 1.09 -15.63 -10.43
C TYR A 177 1.59 -14.50 -9.51
N MET A 178 0.77 -13.52 -9.20
CA MET A 178 1.13 -12.45 -8.24
C MET A 178 1.38 -13.00 -6.83
N GLU A 179 0.62 -13.99 -6.41
CA GLU A 179 0.81 -14.63 -5.11
C GLU A 179 2.01 -15.58 -5.09
N HIS A 180 2.32 -16.22 -6.23
CA HIS A 180 3.37 -17.21 -6.38
C HIS A 180 4.17 -16.98 -7.67
N SER A 181 5.12 -16.03 -7.65
CA SER A 181 5.91 -15.63 -8.83
C SER A 181 7.08 -16.58 -9.06
N THR A 182 6.77 -17.85 -9.40
CA THR A 182 7.74 -18.95 -9.62
C THR A 182 7.70 -19.48 -11.04
N ASP A 183 8.79 -20.17 -11.44
CA ASP A 183 8.87 -20.85 -12.74
C ASP A 183 7.74 -21.88 -12.92
N GLU A 184 7.38 -22.61 -11.86
CA GLU A 184 6.32 -23.61 -11.88
C GLU A 184 4.97 -22.99 -12.20
N VAL A 185 4.59 -21.91 -11.50
CA VAL A 185 3.32 -21.23 -11.72
C VAL A 185 3.28 -20.59 -13.09
N SER A 186 4.33 -19.88 -13.49
CA SER A 186 4.41 -19.29 -14.83
C SER A 186 4.33 -20.34 -15.94
N GLY A 187 5.01 -21.48 -15.78
CA GLY A 187 4.96 -22.58 -16.73
C GLY A 187 3.60 -23.26 -16.83
N SER A 188 2.74 -23.14 -15.81
CA SER A 188 1.36 -23.64 -15.83
C SER A 188 0.35 -22.67 -16.44
N CYS A 189 0.72 -21.39 -16.64
CA CYS A 189 -0.15 -20.39 -17.24
C CYS A 189 -0.25 -20.58 -18.76
N GLU A 190 -1.46 -20.47 -19.31
CA GLU A 190 -1.70 -20.47 -20.76
C GLU A 190 -1.36 -19.08 -21.36
N SER A 191 -1.46 -18.01 -20.57
CA SER A 191 -1.17 -16.65 -21.00
C SER A 191 0.30 -16.43 -21.28
N LYS A 192 0.63 -16.16 -22.55
CA LYS A 192 1.97 -15.78 -22.97
C LYS A 192 2.42 -14.44 -22.35
N ARG A 193 1.48 -13.54 -22.11
CA ARG A 193 1.75 -12.23 -21.48
C ARG A 193 2.27 -12.41 -20.05
N ILE A 194 1.69 -13.33 -19.28
CA ILE A 194 2.15 -13.66 -17.92
C ILE A 194 3.51 -14.34 -17.96
N GLN A 195 3.75 -15.24 -18.91
CA GLN A 195 5.06 -15.89 -19.10
C GLN A 195 6.15 -14.87 -19.48
N GLU A 196 5.81 -13.84 -20.26
CA GLU A 196 6.72 -12.74 -20.58
C GLU A 196 6.98 -11.81 -19.39
N MET A 197 5.94 -11.49 -18.61
CA MET A 197 6.09 -10.78 -17.34
C MET A 197 7.02 -11.55 -16.39
N HIS A 198 6.86 -12.87 -16.30
CA HIS A 198 7.72 -13.71 -15.48
C HIS A 198 9.18 -13.65 -15.90
N ARG A 199 9.49 -13.68 -17.22
CA ARG A 199 10.87 -13.54 -17.71
C ARG A 199 11.50 -12.22 -17.25
N ARG A 200 10.75 -11.09 -17.31
CA ARG A 200 11.21 -9.79 -16.81
C ARG A 200 11.41 -9.81 -15.29
N VAL A 201 10.47 -10.40 -14.54
CA VAL A 201 10.60 -10.57 -13.09
C VAL A 201 11.82 -11.42 -12.71
N CYS A 202 12.14 -12.48 -13.47
CA CYS A 202 13.34 -13.28 -13.24
C CYS A 202 14.63 -12.47 -13.47
N GLN A 203 14.65 -11.58 -14.47
CA GLN A 203 15.79 -10.68 -14.70
C GLN A 203 15.98 -9.70 -13.53
N ILE A 204 14.89 -9.15 -12.98
CA ILE A 204 14.92 -8.30 -11.78
C ILE A 204 15.50 -9.08 -10.59
N LYS A 205 14.99 -10.30 -10.34
CA LYS A 205 15.46 -11.17 -9.25
C LYS A 205 16.91 -11.63 -9.40
N ALA A 206 17.46 -11.63 -10.61
CA ALA A 206 18.85 -11.99 -10.90
C ALA A 206 19.80 -10.78 -10.91
N SER A 207 19.30 -9.56 -10.81
CA SER A 207 20.07 -8.33 -10.86
C SER A 207 20.79 -8.06 -9.54
N GLU A 208 22.12 -7.97 -9.55
CA GLU A 208 22.92 -7.56 -8.39
C GLU A 208 22.53 -6.15 -7.89
N LYS A 209 22.24 -5.24 -8.81
CA LYS A 209 21.79 -3.88 -8.47
C LYS A 209 20.49 -3.90 -7.67
N THR A 210 19.54 -4.73 -8.09
CA THR A 210 18.26 -4.89 -7.41
C THR A 210 18.45 -5.57 -6.04
N GLU A 211 19.36 -6.53 -5.94
CA GLU A 211 19.65 -7.17 -4.65
C GLU A 211 20.26 -6.19 -3.65
N VAL A 212 21.19 -5.32 -4.07
CA VAL A 212 21.75 -4.26 -3.23
C VAL A 212 20.65 -3.29 -2.77
N LYS A 213 19.79 -2.83 -3.68
CA LYS A 213 18.65 -1.96 -3.35
C LYS A 213 17.69 -2.64 -2.34
N TYR A 214 17.43 -3.93 -2.53
CA TYR A 214 16.60 -4.71 -1.60
C TYR A 214 17.23 -4.80 -0.20
N MET A 215 18.55 -5.03 -0.12
CA MET A 215 19.28 -5.05 1.14
C MET A 215 19.15 -3.71 1.87
N GLN A 216 19.43 -2.61 1.20
CA GLN A 216 19.33 -1.26 1.75
C GLN A 216 17.91 -0.97 2.28
N THR A 217 16.88 -1.24 1.46
CA THR A 217 15.47 -1.07 1.86
C THR A 217 15.11 -1.93 3.08
N TRP A 218 15.64 -3.14 3.18
CA TRP A 218 15.41 -4.00 4.33
C TRP A 218 16.10 -3.46 5.59
N GLU A 219 17.35 -3.02 5.49
CA GLU A 219 18.11 -2.41 6.59
C GLU A 219 17.41 -1.17 7.13
N GLU A 220 16.98 -0.26 6.25
CA GLU A 220 16.19 0.93 6.64
C GLU A 220 14.91 0.54 7.40
N LYS A 221 14.16 -0.45 6.90
CA LYS A 221 12.95 -0.93 7.58
C LYS A 221 13.24 -1.52 8.95
N VAL A 222 14.37 -2.21 9.11
CA VAL A 222 14.79 -2.75 10.42
C VAL A 222 15.11 -1.62 11.38
N LEU A 223 15.85 -0.59 10.94
CA LEU A 223 16.18 0.57 11.76
C LEU A 223 14.92 1.33 12.19
N ILE A 224 14.04 1.67 11.26
CA ILE A 224 12.76 2.37 11.55
C ILE A 224 11.92 1.56 12.55
N LYS A 225 11.89 0.24 12.40
CA LYS A 225 11.17 -0.63 13.35
C LYS A 225 11.79 -0.62 14.73
N GLN A 226 13.12 -0.67 14.83
CA GLN A 226 13.84 -0.61 16.11
C GLN A 226 13.62 0.74 16.81
N GLU A 227 13.72 1.84 16.08
CA GLU A 227 13.44 3.18 16.57
C GLU A 227 11.99 3.29 17.06
N GLY A 228 11.01 2.79 16.28
CA GLY A 228 9.61 2.79 16.67
C GLY A 228 9.31 1.97 17.93
N ILE A 229 10.00 0.82 18.12
CA ILE A 229 9.89 0.02 19.34
C ILE A 229 10.46 0.79 20.51
N ALA A 230 11.68 1.33 20.41
CA ALA A 230 12.34 2.10 21.47
C ALA A 230 11.51 3.34 21.87
N GLU A 231 10.96 4.06 20.89
CA GLU A 231 10.08 5.18 21.16
C GLU A 231 8.77 4.75 21.85
N GLY A 232 8.17 3.62 21.43
CA GLY A 232 6.99 3.04 22.07
C GLY A 232 7.24 2.65 23.52
N GLU A 233 8.36 2.00 23.81
CA GLU A 233 8.79 1.63 25.16
C GLU A 233 9.03 2.89 26.03
N LYS A 234 9.73 3.90 25.50
CA LYS A 234 9.92 5.18 26.19
C LYS A 234 8.58 5.87 26.50
N ARG A 235 7.65 5.93 25.53
CA ARG A 235 6.32 6.51 25.75
C ARG A 235 5.52 5.77 26.82
N LEU A 236 5.58 4.44 26.83
CA LEU A 236 4.91 3.63 27.84
C LEU A 236 5.49 3.92 29.22
N LEU A 237 6.81 3.94 29.35
CA LEU A 237 7.52 4.22 30.60
C LEU A 237 7.19 5.62 31.13
N VAL A 238 7.24 6.65 30.28
CA VAL A 238 6.83 8.02 30.63
C VAL A 238 5.38 8.06 31.12
N SER A 239 4.46 7.36 30.45
CA SER A 239 3.05 7.27 30.88
C SER A 239 2.89 6.60 32.25
N GLN A 240 3.65 5.54 32.51
CA GLN A 240 3.63 4.83 33.81
C GLN A 240 4.17 5.73 34.92
N ILE A 241 5.27 6.45 34.69
CA ILE A 241 5.88 7.37 35.65
C ILE A 241 4.90 8.54 35.92
N LYS A 242 4.30 9.17 34.88
CA LYS A 242 3.29 10.23 35.04
C LYS A 242 2.12 9.78 35.95
N LYS A 243 1.61 8.56 35.77
CA LYS A 243 0.53 7.99 36.59
C LYS A 243 0.92 7.75 38.06
N LYS A 244 2.18 7.39 38.33
CA LYS A 244 2.69 7.16 39.70
C LYS A 244 3.01 8.51 40.39
N LEU A 245 3.56 9.47 39.68
CA LEU A 245 3.77 10.83 40.17
C LEU A 245 2.44 11.48 40.58
N ALA A 246 1.37 11.30 39.82
CA ALA A 246 0.03 11.78 40.16
C ALA A 246 -0.53 11.15 41.44
N LYS A 247 0.02 10.04 41.90
CA LYS A 247 -0.29 9.36 43.18
C LYS A 247 0.71 9.72 44.29
N ASN A 248 1.58 10.71 44.05
CA ASN A 248 2.62 11.19 44.99
C ASN A 248 3.69 10.15 45.37
N TYR A 249 4.00 9.18 44.51
CA TYR A 249 5.14 8.29 44.72
C TYR A 249 6.46 9.02 44.44
N SER A 250 7.50 8.73 45.25
CA SER A 250 8.85 9.26 45.02
C SER A 250 9.56 8.55 43.86
N ALA A 251 10.63 9.15 43.31
CA ALA A 251 11.42 8.54 42.27
C ALA A 251 11.96 7.15 42.67
N GLU A 252 12.37 7.00 43.92
CA GLU A 252 12.89 5.74 44.48
C GLU A 252 11.78 4.66 44.52
N GLN A 253 10.56 5.02 44.95
CA GLN A 253 9.42 4.11 44.96
C GLN A 253 8.97 3.72 43.54
N ILE A 254 9.05 4.67 42.60
CA ILE A 254 8.73 4.42 41.20
C ILE A 254 9.76 3.48 40.57
N SER A 255 11.05 3.69 40.85
CA SER A 255 12.14 2.83 40.43
C SER A 255 11.94 1.38 40.91
N GLU A 256 11.63 1.18 42.17
CA GLU A 256 11.34 -0.14 42.74
C GLU A 256 10.11 -0.80 42.10
N MET A 257 9.03 -0.04 41.88
CA MET A 257 7.78 -0.56 41.30
C MET A 257 7.92 -0.93 39.82
N LEU A 258 8.82 -0.29 39.08
CA LEU A 258 9.00 -0.51 37.64
C LEU A 258 10.23 -1.36 37.33
N GLU A 259 11.02 -1.70 38.39
CA GLU A 259 12.27 -2.48 38.28
C GLU A 259 13.28 -1.84 37.32
N ILE A 260 13.40 -0.50 37.36
CA ILE A 260 14.33 0.29 36.52
C ILE A 260 15.23 1.17 37.38
N ASP A 261 16.32 1.65 36.80
CA ASP A 261 17.30 2.49 37.52
C ASP A 261 16.65 3.81 37.99
N VAL A 262 16.96 4.21 39.25
CA VAL A 262 16.42 5.43 39.85
C VAL A 262 16.89 6.69 39.12
N LEU A 263 18.07 6.66 38.51
CA LEU A 263 18.61 7.77 37.75
C LEU A 263 17.81 7.97 36.47
N GLU A 264 17.42 6.87 35.81
CA GLU A 264 16.54 6.88 34.64
C GLU A 264 15.18 7.48 34.98
N VAL A 265 14.57 7.08 36.11
CA VAL A 265 13.30 7.68 36.58
C VAL A 265 13.46 9.18 36.80
N LYS A 266 14.54 9.64 37.46
CA LYS A 266 14.78 11.07 37.69
C LYS A 266 14.94 11.87 36.39
N ASN A 267 15.69 11.35 35.43
CA ASN A 267 15.84 11.98 34.11
C ASN A 267 14.49 12.15 33.40
N ILE A 268 13.66 11.12 33.42
CA ILE A 268 12.33 11.17 32.80
C ILE A 268 11.41 12.17 33.54
N ILE A 269 11.51 12.26 34.86
CA ILE A 269 10.75 13.25 35.65
C ILE A 269 11.17 14.67 35.25
N GLU A 270 12.45 14.94 35.08
CA GLU A 270 12.95 16.24 34.60
C GLU A 270 12.46 16.56 33.19
N GLU A 271 12.48 15.58 32.26
CA GLU A 271 11.92 15.75 30.91
C GLU A 271 10.43 16.15 30.99
N ILE A 272 9.63 15.46 31.82
CA ILE A 272 8.20 15.75 32.00
C ILE A 272 7.95 17.15 32.57
N GLN A 273 8.81 17.61 33.48
CA GLN A 273 8.67 18.93 34.08
C GLN A 273 9.04 20.05 33.09
N ASN A 274 10.08 19.82 32.30
CA ASN A 274 10.52 20.77 31.26
C ASN A 274 9.49 20.90 30.12
N GLU A 275 8.84 19.79 29.72
CA GLU A 275 7.74 19.82 28.74
C GLU A 275 6.57 20.70 29.22
N LYS A 276 6.17 20.56 30.49
CA LYS A 276 5.09 21.38 31.07
C LYS A 276 5.42 22.86 31.17
N ALA A 277 6.68 23.19 31.50
CA ALA A 277 7.13 24.57 31.58
C ALA A 277 7.27 25.26 30.20
N ALA A 278 7.33 24.49 29.11
CA ALA A 278 7.36 25.00 27.74
C ALA A 278 5.95 25.18 27.13
N GLU A 279 4.92 24.59 27.73
CA GLU A 279 3.52 24.71 27.30
C GLU A 279 2.76 25.84 28.05
N GLU A 280 3.35 26.40 29.12
CA GLU A 280 2.88 27.58 29.86
C GLU A 280 3.54 28.88 29.34
#